data_2c7ed38e5300aa701f7619d64b005c84
#
_entry.id   2c7ed38e5300aa701f7619d64b005c84
#
_cell.length_a   1.000
_cell.length_b   1.000
_cell.length_c   1.000
_cell.angle_alpha   90.00
_cell.angle_beta   90.00
_cell.angle_gamma   90.00
#
_symmetry.space_group_name_H-M   'P 1'
#
loop_
_entity.id
_entity.type
_entity.pdbx_description
1 polymer ?
#
loop_
_entity_poly.entity_id
_entity_poly.type
_entity_poly.pdbx_seq_one_letter_code
_entity_poly.pdbx_strand_id
1 'polypeptide(L)'
;MSIELPKMIPEITNLNVEHSAKYYSNGQKKYEGSYVSYHPVFNHTSWYENGYKKSEGFYKGLHGRYGQWKFWHSNGQLACTGIYEDDAENVAGLWIFWDEKG
;
A
#
# COMPACT_ATOMS: atom_id res chain seq x y z
N MET A 1 16.98 21.41 26.83
CA MET A 1 17.03 21.66 25.41
C MET A 1 16.04 20.77 24.68
N SER A 2 15.34 21.34 23.79
CA SER A 2 14.36 20.55 23.04
C SER A 2 15.04 19.87 21.85
N ILE A 3 14.51 18.74 21.52
CA ILE A 3 14.98 18.01 20.37
C ILE A 3 14.33 18.60 19.13
N GLU A 4 15.16 18.92 18.17
CA GLU A 4 14.63 19.43 16.92
C GLU A 4 14.14 18.28 16.08
N LEU A 5 12.88 18.32 15.73
CA LEU A 5 12.33 17.34 14.81
C LEU A 5 12.67 17.76 13.38
N PRO A 6 12.77 16.80 12.49
CA PRO A 6 12.99 17.14 11.09
C PRO A 6 11.94 18.13 10.61
N LYS A 7 12.31 18.98 9.72
CA LYS A 7 11.42 20.04 9.26
C LYS A 7 10.12 19.52 8.69
N MET A 8 10.17 18.36 8.07
CA MET A 8 8.95 17.79 7.48
C MET A 8 7.93 17.37 8.53
N ILE A 9 8.38 17.11 9.76
CA ILE A 9 7.49 16.59 10.79
C ILE A 9 6.37 17.57 11.14
N PRO A 10 6.65 18.86 11.35
CA PRO A 10 5.56 19.78 11.64
C PRO A 10 4.50 19.83 10.55
N GLU A 11 4.92 19.70 9.30
CA GLU A 11 3.97 19.68 8.21
C GLU A 11 3.13 18.43 8.24
N ILE A 12 3.75 17.29 8.55
CA ILE A 12 3.02 16.04 8.63
C ILE A 12 1.99 16.09 9.76
N THR A 13 2.36 16.67 10.90
CA THR A 13 1.44 16.72 12.03
C THR A 13 0.26 17.63 11.75
N ASN A 14 0.39 18.54 10.79
CA ASN A 14 -0.72 19.43 10.46
C ASN A 14 -1.60 18.89 9.36
N LEU A 15 -1.27 17.74 8.81
CA LEU A 15 -2.06 17.16 7.74
C LEU A 15 -3.16 16.28 8.33
N ASN A 16 -4.29 16.30 7.66
CA ASN A 16 -5.39 15.42 8.01
C ASN A 16 -5.17 14.09 7.33
N VAL A 17 -4.98 13.07 8.13
CA VAL A 17 -4.86 11.70 7.63
C VAL A 17 -6.24 11.08 7.73
N GLU A 18 -6.77 10.67 6.59
CA GLU A 18 -8.10 10.09 6.53
C GLU A 18 -7.98 8.62 6.21
N HIS A 19 -8.61 7.80 7.01
CA HIS A 19 -8.66 6.37 6.77
C HIS A 19 -9.92 6.05 5.99
N SER A 20 -9.81 5.22 4.98
CA SER A 20 -10.93 4.93 4.11
C SER A 20 -10.99 3.44 3.82
N ALA A 21 -12.21 2.93 3.71
CA ALA A 21 -12.43 1.56 3.33
C ALA A 21 -13.57 1.52 2.33
N LYS A 22 -13.45 0.66 1.34
CA LYS A 22 -14.49 0.46 0.33
C LYS A 22 -14.85 -1.00 0.27
N TYR A 23 -16.06 -1.27 -0.14
CA TYR A 23 -16.61 -2.62 -0.09
C TYR A 23 -17.23 -2.99 -1.42
N TYR A 24 -17.17 -4.28 -1.73
CA TYR A 24 -17.94 -4.84 -2.83
C TYR A 24 -19.41 -4.91 -2.44
N SER A 25 -20.26 -5.10 -3.44
CA SER A 25 -21.70 -5.18 -3.18
C SER A 25 -22.05 -6.36 -2.29
N ASN A 26 -21.23 -7.39 -2.23
CA ASN A 26 -21.49 -8.54 -1.37
C ASN A 26 -21.05 -8.34 0.08
N GLY A 27 -20.59 -7.13 0.42
CA GLY A 27 -20.15 -6.82 1.79
C GLY A 27 -18.69 -7.08 2.05
N GLN A 28 -18.00 -7.74 1.15
CA GLN A 28 -16.57 -8.01 1.30
C GLN A 28 -15.77 -6.72 1.14
N LYS A 29 -14.81 -6.50 2.04
CA LYS A 29 -13.95 -5.33 1.92
C LYS A 29 -13.17 -5.41 0.61
N LYS A 30 -13.12 -4.29 -0.09
CA LYS A 30 -12.46 -4.20 -1.37
C LYS A 30 -11.11 -3.52 -1.26
N TYR A 31 -11.03 -2.48 -0.43
CA TYR A 31 -9.84 -1.67 -0.32
C TYR A 31 -9.84 -0.96 1.02
N GLU A 32 -8.67 -0.80 1.59
CA GLU A 32 -8.54 -0.07 2.85
C GLU A 32 -7.17 0.60 2.91
N GLY A 33 -7.14 1.85 3.34
CA GLY A 33 -5.89 2.57 3.51
C GLY A 33 -6.11 3.99 3.96
N SER A 34 -5.03 4.70 4.12
CA SER A 34 -5.03 6.08 4.59
C SER A 34 -4.64 7.01 3.46
N TYR A 35 -5.13 8.25 3.55
CA TYR A 35 -4.90 9.25 2.51
C TYR A 35 -4.64 10.60 3.15
N VAL A 36 -3.82 11.40 2.48
CA VAL A 36 -3.62 12.79 2.82
C VAL A 36 -3.84 13.56 1.53
N SER A 37 -4.82 14.47 1.51
CA SER A 37 -5.15 15.26 0.33
C SER A 37 -5.31 14.38 -0.91
N TYR A 38 -6.05 13.27 -0.74
CA TYR A 38 -6.34 12.31 -1.80
C TYR A 38 -5.15 11.48 -2.26
N HIS A 39 -3.99 11.64 -1.64
CA HIS A 39 -2.82 10.83 -1.96
C HIS A 39 -2.68 9.70 -0.96
N PRO A 40 -2.49 8.47 -1.42
CA PRO A 40 -2.37 7.36 -0.48
C PRO A 40 -1.07 7.44 0.31
N VAL A 41 -1.17 7.13 1.60
CA VAL A 41 -0.02 7.09 2.49
C VAL A 41 -0.12 5.86 3.37
N PHE A 42 1.01 5.39 3.86
CA PHE A 42 1.08 4.27 4.79
C PHE A 42 0.60 2.98 4.14
N ASN A 43 0.19 2.02 4.94
CA ASN A 43 -0.16 0.70 4.44
C ASN A 43 -1.52 0.69 3.76
N HIS A 44 -1.58 0.01 2.64
CA HIS A 44 -2.81 -0.14 1.88
C HIS A 44 -2.99 -1.61 1.55
N THR A 45 -4.20 -2.08 1.67
CA THR A 45 -4.53 -3.47 1.36
C THR A 45 -5.76 -3.50 0.47
N SER A 46 -5.76 -4.42 -0.49
CA SER A 46 -6.93 -4.63 -1.32
C SER A 46 -7.26 -6.11 -1.33
N TRP A 47 -8.52 -6.42 -1.64
CA TRP A 47 -9.03 -7.78 -1.61
C TRP A 47 -9.81 -8.06 -2.88
N TYR A 48 -9.85 -9.33 -3.23
CA TYR A 48 -10.75 -9.81 -4.27
C TYR A 48 -12.15 -9.94 -3.69
N GLU A 49 -13.12 -10.04 -4.58
CA GLU A 49 -14.50 -10.16 -4.16
C GLU A 49 -14.75 -11.43 -3.36
N ASN A 50 -13.95 -12.47 -3.59
CA ASN A 50 -14.08 -13.73 -2.86
C ASN A 50 -13.43 -13.71 -1.48
N GLY A 51 -12.85 -12.57 -1.09
CA GLY A 51 -12.29 -12.42 0.26
C GLY A 51 -10.80 -12.61 0.37
N TYR A 52 -10.17 -13.18 -0.63
CA TYR A 52 -8.72 -13.32 -0.58
C TYR A 52 -8.05 -11.98 -0.80
N LYS A 53 -6.90 -11.80 -0.17
CA LYS A 53 -6.13 -10.58 -0.34
C LYS A 53 -5.63 -10.46 -1.76
N LYS A 54 -5.62 -9.23 -2.28
CA LYS A 54 -5.19 -8.96 -3.64
C LYS A 54 -3.85 -8.27 -3.67
N SER A 55 -3.66 -7.26 -2.83
CA SER A 55 -2.38 -6.54 -2.77
C SER A 55 -2.19 -5.96 -1.40
N GLU A 56 -0.93 -5.70 -1.06
CA GLU A 56 -0.59 -5.13 0.23
C GLU A 56 0.77 -4.45 0.13
N GLY A 57 0.85 -3.21 0.61
CA GLY A 57 2.10 -2.49 0.60
C GLY A 57 1.96 -1.09 1.17
N PHE A 58 3.02 -0.32 1.04
CA PHE A 58 3.14 0.99 1.65
C PHE A 58 3.21 2.07 0.56
N TYR A 59 2.57 3.21 0.82
CA TYR A 59 2.60 4.37 -0.06
C TYR A 59 3.29 5.53 0.63
N LYS A 60 4.02 6.32 -0.14
CA LYS A 60 4.68 7.53 0.33
C LYS A 60 4.03 8.78 -0.26
N GLY A 61 2.72 8.83 -0.27
CA GLY A 61 2.02 10.00 -0.76
C GLY A 61 2.29 10.24 -2.24
N LEU A 62 2.77 11.43 -2.58
CA LEU A 62 3.02 11.80 -3.96
C LEU A 62 4.04 10.90 -4.64
N HIS A 63 4.87 10.24 -3.86
CA HIS A 63 5.91 9.39 -4.42
C HIS A 63 5.44 7.98 -4.75
N GLY A 64 4.18 7.67 -4.46
CA GLY A 64 3.61 6.40 -4.84
C GLY A 64 4.03 5.26 -3.95
N ARG A 65 4.09 4.07 -4.53
CA ARG A 65 4.42 2.86 -3.78
C ARG A 65 5.85 2.88 -3.30
N TYR A 66 6.06 2.28 -2.13
CA TYR A 66 7.39 2.24 -1.55
C TYR A 66 7.56 0.97 -0.74
N GLY A 67 8.79 0.45 -0.71
CA GLY A 67 9.10 -0.72 0.09
C GLY A 67 8.55 -1.99 -0.51
N GLN A 68 8.37 -2.98 0.31
CA GLN A 68 7.93 -4.28 -0.15
C GLN A 68 6.45 -4.27 -0.47
N TRP A 69 6.12 -4.84 -1.62
CA TRP A 69 4.74 -5.01 -2.05
C TRP A 69 4.50 -6.46 -2.37
N LYS A 70 3.31 -6.92 -2.06
CA LYS A 70 2.88 -8.29 -2.34
C LYS A 70 1.58 -8.27 -3.10
N PHE A 71 1.46 -9.19 -4.03
CA PHE A 71 0.26 -9.34 -4.83
C PHE A 71 -0.10 -10.82 -4.87
N TRP A 72 -1.38 -11.11 -4.81
CA TRP A 72 -1.87 -12.47 -4.76
C TRP A 72 -2.79 -12.77 -5.92
N HIS A 73 -2.86 -14.04 -6.29
CA HIS A 73 -3.86 -14.52 -7.23
C HIS A 73 -5.19 -14.64 -6.50
N SER A 74 -6.29 -14.71 -7.28
CA SER A 74 -7.62 -14.77 -6.68
C SER A 74 -7.86 -16.08 -5.95
N ASN A 75 -7.01 -17.08 -6.13
CA ASN A 75 -7.14 -18.34 -5.39
C ASN A 75 -6.39 -18.32 -4.06
N GLY A 76 -5.80 -17.18 -3.69
CA GLY A 76 -5.10 -17.05 -2.41
C GLY A 76 -3.61 -17.30 -2.48
N GLN A 77 -3.11 -17.77 -3.59
CA GLN A 77 -1.68 -18.03 -3.74
C GLN A 77 -0.94 -16.71 -4.02
N LEU A 78 0.24 -16.59 -3.46
CA LEU A 78 1.05 -15.40 -3.69
C LEU A 78 1.43 -15.35 -5.17
N ALA A 79 1.19 -14.22 -5.80
CA ALA A 79 1.47 -14.06 -7.23
C ALA A 79 2.84 -13.45 -7.47
N CYS A 80 3.17 -12.41 -6.72
CA CYS A 80 4.50 -11.84 -6.85
C CYS A 80 4.81 -10.97 -5.65
N THR A 81 6.09 -10.74 -5.43
CA THR A 81 6.55 -9.82 -4.41
C THR A 81 7.79 -9.12 -4.93
N GLY A 82 7.98 -7.90 -4.49
CA GLY A 82 9.15 -7.13 -4.88
C GLY A 82 9.24 -5.86 -4.08
N ILE A 83 10.19 -5.03 -4.44
CA ILE A 83 10.47 -3.83 -3.67
C ILE A 83 10.47 -2.63 -4.60
N TYR A 84 9.76 -1.59 -4.19
CA TYR A 84 9.84 -0.26 -4.81
C TYR A 84 10.76 0.58 -3.94
N GLU A 85 11.62 1.33 -4.58
CA GLU A 85 12.47 2.24 -3.82
C GLU A 85 11.87 3.64 -3.86
N ASP A 86 12.66 4.65 -3.93
CA ASP A 86 12.21 6.02 -3.72
C ASP A 86 11.09 6.47 -4.64
N ASP A 87 10.89 5.76 -5.71
CA ASP A 87 10.04 6.20 -6.79
C ASP A 87 9.27 4.98 -7.27
N ALA A 88 7.97 5.11 -7.41
CA ALA A 88 7.14 3.98 -7.80
C ALA A 88 7.49 3.44 -9.18
N GLU A 89 8.14 4.25 -10.00
CA GLU A 89 8.53 3.82 -11.33
C GLU A 89 9.84 3.06 -11.31
N ASN A 90 10.59 3.15 -10.22
CA ASN A 90 11.86 2.46 -10.12
C ASN A 90 11.66 1.21 -9.30
N VAL A 91 11.47 0.13 -10.00
CA VAL A 91 11.34 -1.16 -9.36
C VAL A 91 12.74 -1.62 -8.98
N ALA A 92 12.97 -1.72 -7.68
CA ALA A 92 14.28 -2.08 -7.16
C ALA A 92 14.31 -3.54 -6.79
N GLY A 93 15.51 -4.10 -6.82
CA GLY A 93 15.73 -5.44 -6.36
C GLY A 93 15.08 -6.46 -7.28
N LEU A 94 14.90 -7.62 -6.74
CA LEU A 94 14.42 -8.77 -7.48
C LEU A 94 12.92 -8.93 -7.28
N TRP A 95 12.19 -9.01 -8.37
CA TRP A 95 10.78 -9.31 -8.32
C TRP A 95 10.60 -10.78 -8.59
N ILE A 96 9.87 -11.47 -7.73
CA ILE A 96 9.66 -12.90 -7.81
C ILE A 96 8.19 -13.15 -8.12
N PHE A 97 7.95 -13.99 -9.12
CA PHE A 97 6.60 -14.26 -9.59
C PHE A 97 6.30 -15.75 -9.46
N TRP A 98 5.05 -16.06 -9.15
CA TRP A 98 4.56 -17.44 -9.09
C TRP A 98 3.28 -17.52 -9.90
N ASP A 99 3.03 -18.66 -10.51
CA ASP A 99 1.75 -18.86 -11.16
C ASP A 99 0.72 -19.27 -10.12
N GLU A 100 -0.50 -19.57 -10.56
CA GLU A 100 -1.59 -19.87 -9.64
C GLU A 100 -1.39 -21.20 -8.90
N LYS A 101 -0.46 -21.99 -9.31
CA LYS A 101 -0.18 -23.25 -8.65
C LYS A 101 0.96 -23.14 -7.64
N GLY A 102 1.60 -22.03 -7.59
CA GLY A 102 2.65 -21.78 -6.60
C GLY A 102 4.07 -21.83 -7.09
#